data_7ec5defd0ec64ec739359a7afd472edd
#
_entry.id   7ec5defd0ec64ec739359a7afd472edd
#
_cell.length_a   1.000
_cell.length_b   1.000
_cell.length_c   1.000
_cell.angle_alpha   90.00
_cell.angle_beta   90.00
_cell.angle_gamma   90.00
#
_symmetry.space_group_name_H-M   'P 1'
#
loop_
_entity.id
_entity.type
_entity.pdbx_description
1 polymer ?
#
loop_
_entity_poly.entity_id
_entity_poly.type
_entity_poly.pdbx_seq_one_letter_code
_entity_poly.pdbx_strand_id
1 'polypeptide(L)'
;MDERRQFSRILFNTKASLTQGKDIWTTKIYDLSLNGALVEAPADFTAGNGTFILGFSLPDSDIELTMEAELAYKEKGQLGFRCIHIDIDSISHLRRMLELNLGDSALLNRELEHFIDVHDKKD
;
A
#
# COMPACT_ATOMS: atom_id res chain seq x y z
N MET A 1 -13.82 11.54 -14.39
CA MET A 1 -12.50 11.77 -13.85
C MET A 1 -12.47 11.47 -12.35
N ASP A 2 -11.47 10.84 -11.91
CA ASP A 2 -11.42 10.43 -10.51
C ASP A 2 -10.43 11.30 -9.74
N GLU A 3 -10.94 12.30 -9.08
CA GLU A 3 -10.10 13.22 -8.32
C GLU A 3 -9.52 12.59 -7.06
N ARG A 4 -10.08 11.47 -6.66
CA ARG A 4 -9.55 10.81 -5.48
C ARG A 4 -8.26 10.09 -5.78
N ARG A 5 -7.96 9.89 -7.06
CA ARG A 5 -6.75 9.20 -7.45
C ARG A 5 -5.62 10.21 -7.57
N GLN A 6 -5.12 10.62 -6.42
CA GLN A 6 -4.02 11.56 -6.36
C GLN A 6 -2.67 10.88 -6.39
N PHE A 7 -2.66 9.56 -6.39
CA PHE A 7 -1.45 8.76 -6.39
C PHE A 7 -1.51 7.74 -7.51
N SER A 8 -0.45 7.69 -8.29
CA SER A 8 -0.38 6.75 -9.40
C SER A 8 -0.32 5.32 -8.88
N ARG A 9 -0.97 4.42 -9.58
CA ARG A 9 -1.01 3.02 -9.22
C ARG A 9 -0.36 2.17 -10.29
N ILE A 10 0.27 1.09 -9.85
CA ILE A 10 0.80 0.10 -10.77
C ILE A 10 0.16 -1.23 -10.43
N LEU A 11 0.00 -2.06 -11.44
CA LEU A 11 -0.39 -3.45 -11.22
C LEU A 11 0.81 -4.17 -10.66
N PHE A 12 0.62 -4.84 -9.54
CA PHE A 12 1.75 -5.43 -8.83
C PHE A 12 1.29 -6.71 -8.16
N ASN A 13 1.36 -7.80 -8.90
CA ASN A 13 0.83 -9.08 -8.45
C ASN A 13 1.88 -9.80 -7.61
N THR A 14 1.77 -9.70 -6.30
CA THR A 14 2.71 -10.36 -5.42
C THR A 14 2.02 -10.81 -4.14
N LYS A 15 2.58 -11.80 -3.50
CA LYS A 15 2.06 -12.28 -2.23
C LYS A 15 2.33 -11.25 -1.15
N ALA A 16 1.43 -11.21 -0.18
CA ALA A 16 1.53 -10.25 0.91
C ALA A 16 0.92 -10.85 2.16
N SER A 17 1.19 -10.23 3.28
CA SER A 17 0.58 -10.62 4.54
C SER A 17 -0.15 -9.43 5.14
N LEU A 18 -1.27 -9.71 5.78
CA LEU A 18 -2.01 -8.74 6.58
C LEU A 18 -1.97 -9.20 8.01
N THR A 19 -1.61 -8.32 8.91
CA THR A 19 -1.55 -8.64 10.32
C THR A 19 -2.37 -7.64 11.11
N GLN A 20 -3.18 -8.14 12.03
CA GLN A 20 -3.89 -7.29 12.97
C GLN A 20 -3.96 -8.03 14.30
N GLY A 21 -3.28 -7.46 15.31
CA GLY A 21 -3.19 -8.15 16.59
C GLY A 21 -2.51 -9.49 16.43
N LYS A 22 -3.20 -10.55 16.78
CA LYS A 22 -2.66 -11.91 16.66
C LYS A 22 -3.06 -12.60 15.37
N ASP A 23 -3.86 -11.95 14.56
CA ASP A 23 -4.35 -12.54 13.33
C ASP A 23 -3.44 -12.22 12.17
N ILE A 24 -3.12 -13.21 11.38
CA ILE A 24 -2.28 -13.05 10.20
C ILE A 24 -2.99 -13.73 9.05
N TRP A 25 -3.14 -12.99 7.95
CA TRP A 25 -3.75 -13.53 6.75
C TRP A 25 -2.77 -13.43 5.60
N THR A 26 -2.72 -14.47 4.78
CA THR A 26 -1.96 -14.44 3.54
C THR A 26 -2.87 -13.92 2.44
N THR A 27 -2.36 -12.98 1.66
CA THR A 27 -3.14 -12.39 0.58
C THR A 27 -2.23 -12.10 -0.60
N LYS A 28 -2.75 -11.35 -1.54
CA LYS A 28 -2.05 -11.02 -2.77
C LYS A 28 -2.38 -9.59 -3.12
N ILE A 29 -1.37 -8.81 -3.47
CA ILE A 29 -1.56 -7.43 -3.90
C ILE A 29 -1.91 -7.44 -5.38
N TYR A 30 -2.92 -6.66 -5.76
CA TYR A 30 -3.28 -6.46 -7.15
C TYR A 30 -2.71 -5.17 -7.70
N ASP A 31 -2.82 -4.08 -6.95
CA ASP A 31 -2.18 -2.86 -7.36
C ASP A 31 -1.65 -2.11 -6.14
N LEU A 32 -0.77 -1.17 -6.40
CA LEU A 32 0.02 -0.53 -5.36
C LEU A 32 0.29 0.91 -5.74
N SER A 33 0.26 1.78 -4.75
CA SER A 33 0.61 3.19 -4.91
C SER A 33 1.32 3.66 -3.65
N LEU A 34 1.76 4.90 -3.65
CA LEU A 34 2.38 5.46 -2.45
C LEU A 34 1.42 5.47 -1.26
N ASN A 35 0.14 5.59 -1.52
CA ASN A 35 -0.83 5.81 -0.45
C ASN A 35 -1.69 4.58 -0.13
N GLY A 36 -1.37 3.43 -0.68
CA GLY A 36 -2.14 2.25 -0.34
C GLY A 36 -2.05 1.15 -1.35
N ALA A 37 -2.92 0.17 -1.19
CA ALA A 37 -2.89 -1.04 -2.00
C ALA A 37 -4.27 -1.65 -2.12
N LEU A 38 -4.48 -2.34 -3.23
CA LEU A 38 -5.66 -3.18 -3.42
C LEU A 38 -5.20 -4.63 -3.31
N VAL A 39 -5.83 -5.38 -2.43
CA VAL A 39 -5.43 -6.77 -2.19
C VAL A 39 -6.62 -7.70 -2.27
N GLU A 40 -6.34 -8.98 -2.41
CA GLU A 40 -7.35 -10.01 -2.41
C GLU A 40 -7.90 -10.19 -1.00
N ALA A 41 -9.21 -10.35 -0.87
CA ALA A 41 -9.79 -10.63 0.44
C ALA A 41 -9.55 -12.09 0.78
N PRO A 42 -8.82 -12.39 1.87
CA PRO A 42 -8.63 -13.77 2.27
C PRO A 42 -9.96 -14.43 2.62
N ALA A 43 -10.05 -15.74 2.42
CA ALA A 43 -11.31 -16.45 2.60
C ALA A 43 -11.83 -16.34 4.03
N ASP A 44 -10.92 -16.31 4.99
CA ASP A 44 -11.30 -16.27 6.41
C ASP A 44 -11.09 -14.88 7.01
N PHE A 45 -11.07 -13.88 6.18
CA PHE A 45 -10.83 -12.51 6.65
C PHE A 45 -12.05 -12.01 7.44
N THR A 46 -11.78 -11.52 8.63
CA THR A 46 -12.79 -10.85 9.43
C THR A 46 -12.29 -9.45 9.71
N ALA A 47 -13.03 -8.47 9.23
CA ALA A 47 -12.61 -7.09 9.39
C ALA A 47 -12.82 -6.65 10.83
N GLY A 48 -11.73 -6.23 11.47
CA GLY A 48 -11.81 -5.60 12.76
C GLY A 48 -11.61 -4.10 12.58
N ASN A 49 -11.82 -3.38 13.65
CA ASN A 49 -11.53 -1.96 13.64
C ASN A 49 -10.03 -1.77 13.86
N GLY A 50 -9.53 -0.64 13.39
CA GLY A 50 -8.15 -0.27 13.65
C GLY A 50 -7.26 -0.49 12.46
N THR A 51 -5.98 -0.53 12.73
CA THR A 51 -4.98 -0.59 11.68
C THR A 51 -4.49 -2.00 11.46
N PHE A 52 -4.03 -2.23 10.25
CA PHE A 52 -3.41 -3.49 9.84
C PHE A 52 -1.97 -3.19 9.45
N ILE A 53 -1.14 -4.22 9.50
CA ILE A 53 0.20 -4.14 8.93
C ILE A 53 0.19 -4.92 7.63
N LEU A 54 0.44 -4.23 6.55
CA LEU A 54 0.56 -4.87 5.23
C LEU A 54 2.04 -5.04 4.92
N GLY A 55 2.45 -6.27 4.68
CA GLY A 55 3.85 -6.57 4.39
C GLY A 55 3.98 -7.35 3.11
N PHE A 56 5.02 -7.05 2.34
CA PHE A 56 5.30 -7.76 1.10
C PHE A 56 6.76 -7.58 0.74
N SER A 57 7.26 -8.48 -0.10
CA SER A 57 8.64 -8.43 -0.54
C SER A 57 8.72 -7.94 -1.97
N LEU A 58 9.79 -7.23 -2.29
CA LEU A 58 10.04 -6.85 -3.67
C LEU A 58 10.43 -8.09 -4.47
N PRO A 59 10.05 -8.15 -5.76
CA PRO A 59 10.40 -9.30 -6.59
C PRO A 59 11.91 -9.48 -6.67
N ASP A 60 12.33 -10.73 -6.58
CA ASP A 60 13.74 -11.13 -6.72
C ASP A 60 14.63 -10.42 -5.72
N SER A 61 14.13 -10.19 -4.50
CA SER A 61 14.87 -9.44 -3.51
C SER A 61 14.48 -9.92 -2.12
N ASP A 62 15.38 -9.73 -1.17
CA ASP A 62 15.09 -9.96 0.23
C ASP A 62 14.51 -8.73 0.91
N ILE A 63 14.32 -7.66 0.16
CA ILE A 63 13.81 -6.42 0.73
C ILE A 63 12.32 -6.58 1.02
N GLU A 64 11.97 -6.33 2.27
CA GLU A 64 10.59 -6.42 2.72
C GLU A 64 10.08 -5.03 3.05
N LEU A 65 8.89 -4.73 2.57
CA LEU A 65 8.24 -3.46 2.86
C LEU A 65 7.07 -3.71 3.79
N THR A 66 6.85 -2.78 4.71
CA THR A 66 5.67 -2.82 5.56
C THR A 66 5.06 -1.44 5.64
N MET A 67 3.74 -1.42 5.77
CA MET A 67 3.04 -0.17 6.04
C MET A 67 1.89 -0.43 6.99
N GLU A 68 1.62 0.57 7.83
CA GLU A 68 0.41 0.59 8.61
C GLU A 68 -0.72 1.12 7.74
N ALA A 69 -1.81 0.39 7.70
CA ALA A 69 -2.90 0.76 6.79
C ALA A 69 -4.23 0.52 7.47
N GLU A 70 -5.24 1.23 6.99
CA GLU A 70 -6.59 0.95 7.44
C GLU A 70 -7.43 0.55 6.25
N LEU A 71 -8.45 -0.26 6.52
CA LEU A 71 -9.33 -0.74 5.48
C LEU A 71 -10.22 0.41 5.02
N ALA A 72 -10.10 0.77 3.76
CA ALA A 72 -10.87 1.85 3.19
C ALA A 72 -12.17 1.35 2.58
N TYR A 73 -12.13 0.17 1.96
CA TYR A 73 -13.35 -0.42 1.43
C TYR A 73 -13.16 -1.91 1.20
N LYS A 74 -14.29 -2.61 1.11
CA LYS A 74 -14.32 -4.04 0.84
C LYS A 74 -15.37 -4.27 -0.22
N GLU A 75 -14.98 -4.91 -1.32
CA GLU A 75 -15.87 -4.98 -2.47
C GLU A 75 -15.45 -6.13 -3.37
N LYS A 76 -16.39 -7.00 -3.70
CA LYS A 76 -16.19 -8.05 -4.73
C LYS A 76 -14.95 -8.89 -4.49
N GLY A 77 -14.71 -9.25 -3.26
CA GLY A 77 -13.56 -10.11 -2.95
C GLY A 77 -12.25 -9.37 -2.91
N GLN A 78 -12.28 -8.06 -2.85
CA GLN A 78 -11.08 -7.24 -2.78
C GLN A 78 -11.15 -6.30 -1.61
N LEU A 79 -9.98 -5.97 -1.06
CA LEU A 79 -9.87 -5.04 0.04
C LEU A 79 -8.98 -3.89 -0.40
N GLY A 80 -9.48 -2.66 -0.21
CA GLY A 80 -8.70 -1.47 -0.47
C GLY A 80 -8.16 -0.91 0.83
N PHE A 81 -6.86 -0.76 0.92
CA PHE A 81 -6.19 -0.23 2.10
C PHE A 81 -5.58 1.11 1.82
N ARG A 82 -5.70 1.99 2.79
CA ARG A 82 -5.08 3.31 2.73
C ARG A 82 -3.93 3.35 3.73
N CYS A 83 -2.79 3.84 3.28
CA CYS A 83 -1.61 3.94 4.14
C CYS A 83 -1.83 4.98 5.24
N ILE A 84 -1.61 4.56 6.48
CA ILE A 84 -1.64 5.46 7.63
C ILE A 84 -0.23 5.91 7.96
N HIS A 85 0.71 4.97 7.93
CA HIS A 85 2.09 5.24 8.30
C HIS A 85 3.00 4.26 7.58
N ILE A 86 4.12 4.76 7.10
CA ILE A 86 5.11 3.92 6.45
C ILE A 86 6.48 4.47 6.83
N ASP A 87 7.42 3.57 7.14
CA ASP A 87 8.75 4.01 7.52
C ASP A 87 9.54 4.48 6.31
N ILE A 88 10.60 5.23 6.58
CA ILE A 88 11.39 5.85 5.52
C ILE A 88 12.02 4.83 4.60
N ASP A 89 12.52 3.73 5.16
CA ASP A 89 13.13 2.71 4.32
C ASP A 89 12.11 2.10 3.37
N SER A 90 10.94 1.77 3.88
CA SER A 90 9.90 1.16 3.04
C SER A 90 9.40 2.12 1.97
N ILE A 91 9.17 3.38 2.31
CA ILE A 91 8.65 4.30 1.31
C ILE A 91 9.71 4.60 0.24
N SER A 92 10.98 4.59 0.61
CA SER A 92 12.05 4.79 -0.37
C SER A 92 12.07 3.66 -1.39
N HIS A 93 11.95 2.42 -0.94
CA HIS A 93 11.90 1.29 -1.85
C HIS A 93 10.63 1.29 -2.69
N LEU A 94 9.51 1.63 -2.07
CA LEU A 94 8.24 1.70 -2.77
C LEU A 94 8.29 2.75 -3.88
N ARG A 95 8.80 3.94 -3.56
CA ARG A 95 8.92 5.01 -4.54
C ARG A 95 9.77 4.59 -5.72
N ARG A 96 10.89 3.93 -5.44
CA ARG A 96 11.78 3.51 -6.52
C ARG A 96 11.10 2.48 -7.43
N MET A 97 10.36 1.55 -6.83
CA MET A 97 9.66 0.56 -7.62
C MET A 97 8.59 1.20 -8.49
N LEU A 98 7.86 2.15 -7.94
CA LEU A 98 6.85 2.86 -8.71
C LEU A 98 7.50 3.65 -9.84
N GLU A 99 8.61 4.31 -9.55
CA GLU A 99 9.32 5.06 -10.57
C GLU A 99 9.77 4.17 -11.73
N LEU A 100 10.29 3.00 -11.41
CA LEU A 100 10.75 2.08 -12.45
C LEU A 100 9.59 1.57 -13.30
N ASN A 101 8.42 1.44 -12.71
CA ASN A 101 7.26 0.94 -13.45
C ASN A 101 6.53 2.04 -14.22
N LEU A 102 6.50 3.23 -13.70
CA LEU A 102 5.80 4.34 -14.35
C LEU A 102 6.69 5.11 -15.31
N GLY A 103 8.00 5.10 -15.06
CA GLY A 103 8.93 5.78 -15.93
C GLY A 103 8.87 7.30 -15.84
N ASP A 104 8.38 7.84 -14.72
CA ASP A 104 8.21 9.27 -14.58
C ASP A 104 8.57 9.71 -13.17
N SER A 105 9.84 10.07 -12.98
CA SER A 105 10.30 10.45 -11.65
C SER A 105 9.76 11.81 -11.22
N ALA A 106 9.52 12.72 -12.17
CA ALA A 106 8.95 14.03 -11.82
C ALA A 106 7.54 13.87 -11.24
N LEU A 107 6.75 13.01 -11.85
CA LEU A 107 5.42 12.73 -11.34
C LEU A 107 5.49 12.17 -9.92
N LEU A 108 6.38 11.21 -9.69
CA LEU A 108 6.49 10.61 -8.37
C LEU A 108 7.04 11.58 -7.33
N ASN A 109 7.92 12.48 -7.73
CA ASN A 109 8.39 13.50 -6.79
C ASN A 109 7.23 14.37 -6.31
N ARG A 110 6.34 14.74 -7.22
CA ARG A 110 5.18 15.54 -6.83
C ARG A 110 4.26 14.73 -5.93
N GLU A 111 4.07 13.46 -6.25
CA GLU A 111 3.20 12.60 -5.44
C GLU A 111 3.79 12.37 -4.07
N LEU A 112 5.10 12.22 -3.98
CA LEU A 112 5.75 12.04 -2.70
C LEU A 112 5.63 13.28 -1.84
N GLU A 113 5.79 14.46 -2.44
CA GLU A 113 5.60 15.69 -1.71
C GLU A 113 4.17 15.82 -1.19
N HIS A 114 3.21 15.44 -2.02
CA HIS A 114 1.82 15.45 -1.61
C HIS A 114 1.57 14.46 -0.47
N PHE A 115 2.17 13.28 -0.57
CA PHE A 115 2.05 12.27 0.47
C PHE A 115 2.59 12.79 1.80
N ILE A 116 3.76 13.39 1.78
CA ILE A 116 4.37 13.92 2.99
C ILE A 116 3.50 15.04 3.57
N ASP A 117 3.02 15.92 2.72
CA ASP A 117 2.20 17.03 3.16
C ASP A 117 0.92 16.55 3.84
N VAL A 118 0.25 15.57 3.23
CA VAL A 118 -0.99 15.04 3.79
C VAL A 118 -0.74 14.36 5.12
N HIS A 119 0.32 13.55 5.22
CA HIS A 119 0.58 12.82 6.44
C HIS A 119 1.14 13.70 7.54
N ASP A 120 1.85 14.74 7.16
CA ASP A 120 2.42 15.67 8.12
C ASP A 120 1.33 16.47 8.85
N LYS A 121 0.24 16.72 8.17
CA LYS A 121 -0.83 17.54 8.74
C LYS A 121 -1.73 16.79 9.68
N LYS A 122 -1.44 15.55 9.94
CA LYS A 122 -2.32 14.71 10.73
C LYS A 122 -2.08 14.80 12.23
N ASP A 123 -1.27 15.62 12.66
CA ASP A 123 -0.98 15.76 14.09
C ASP A 123 -2.16 16.25 14.90
#